data_9951e7e811407ff2b1931f40412ad7be
#
_entry.id   9951e7e811407ff2b1931f40412ad7be
#
_cell.length_a   1.000
_cell.length_b   1.000
_cell.length_c   1.000
_cell.angle_alpha   90.00
_cell.angle_beta   90.00
_cell.angle_gamma   90.00
#
_symmetry.space_group_name_H-M   'P 1'
#
loop_
_entity.id
_entity.type
_entity.pdbx_description
1 polymer ?
#
loop_
_entity_poly.entity_id
_entity_poly.type
_entity_poly.pdbx_seq_one_letter_code
_entity_poly.pdbx_strand_id
1 'polypeptide(L)'
;KLNTVCQEASCPNIGECFAGGTATFLIMGPGCTRACPYCDIDFDKSVRELDPTEPERLGEAVARLGLKHVVITSVNRDDLADGGASQFVACIEQVKQRSPLTTIELLIPDFCGNWDALATVMAAAPHVLNHNIETVPRMYRLARPQGIYERSLELLQRVRQGWPSAYSKSGLMVGLGETDEEVITVLRDLRAHRVDIVTIGQYLSPGPKHLAVDRFVTPEQFDHYRRVGEEELGFLQVVSTPLTRSSYHAGEVQRLMASHPR
;
A
#
# COMPACT_ATOMS: atom_id res chain seq x y z
N LYS A 1 -14.25 16.96 4.96
CA LYS A 1 -12.98 17.13 4.26
C LYS A 1 -12.35 15.73 4.17
N LEU A 2 -11.98 15.30 2.95
CA LEU A 2 -11.25 14.04 2.75
C LEU A 2 -9.76 14.31 2.84
N ASN A 3 -9.00 13.34 3.36
CA ASN A 3 -7.55 13.37 3.36
C ASN A 3 -7.04 12.51 2.20
N THR A 4 -5.97 12.95 1.55
CA THR A 4 -5.25 12.15 0.56
C THR A 4 -3.83 11.93 1.05
N VAL A 5 -3.32 10.71 0.91
CA VAL A 5 -1.90 10.42 1.20
C VAL A 5 -0.99 11.33 0.38
N CYS A 6 -1.40 11.66 -0.84
CA CYS A 6 -0.64 12.54 -1.73
C CYS A 6 -0.38 13.93 -1.11
N GLN A 7 -1.31 14.45 -0.31
CA GLN A 7 -1.17 15.72 0.40
C GLN A 7 -0.51 15.55 1.77
N GLU A 8 -0.97 14.56 2.56
CA GLU A 8 -0.47 14.32 3.94
C GLU A 8 0.99 13.86 3.96
N ALA A 9 1.44 13.12 2.93
CA ALA A 9 2.82 12.61 2.82
C ALA A 9 3.66 13.38 1.78
N SER A 10 3.29 14.62 1.42
CA SER A 10 4.06 15.48 0.51
C SER A 10 4.56 14.77 -0.76
N CYS A 11 3.70 13.93 -1.38
CA CYS A 11 4.09 13.03 -2.45
C CYS A 11 4.53 13.81 -3.71
N PRO A 12 5.74 13.55 -4.26
CA PRO A 12 6.23 14.26 -5.45
C PRO A 12 5.44 13.94 -6.72
N ASN A 13 4.66 12.85 -6.75
CA ASN A 13 3.99 12.34 -7.94
C ASN A 13 2.52 12.79 -8.06
N ILE A 14 2.04 13.69 -7.19
CA ILE A 14 0.62 14.07 -7.10
C ILE A 14 0.04 14.53 -8.44
N GLY A 15 0.75 15.39 -9.16
CA GLY A 15 0.29 15.95 -10.44
C GLY A 15 0.14 14.88 -11.52
N GLU A 16 1.10 13.98 -11.63
CA GLU A 16 1.12 12.90 -12.60
C GLU A 16 0.01 11.87 -12.34
N CYS A 17 -0.15 11.43 -11.07
CA CYS A 17 -1.17 10.47 -10.68
C CYS A 17 -2.59 11.01 -10.95
N PHE A 18 -2.86 12.25 -10.57
CA PHE A 18 -4.18 12.86 -10.81
C PHE A 18 -4.46 13.05 -12.31
N ALA A 19 -3.46 13.48 -13.08
CA ALA A 19 -3.60 13.58 -14.54
C ALA A 19 -3.86 12.21 -15.19
N GLY A 20 -3.29 11.13 -14.62
CA GLY A 20 -3.54 9.75 -15.02
C GLY A 20 -4.90 9.17 -14.59
N GLY A 21 -5.71 9.92 -13.84
CA GLY A 21 -7.00 9.45 -13.31
C GLY A 21 -6.87 8.50 -12.11
N THR A 22 -5.78 8.62 -11.34
CA THR A 22 -5.51 7.85 -10.12
C THR A 22 -5.38 8.76 -8.92
N ALA A 23 -5.99 8.41 -7.80
CA ALA A 23 -5.83 9.09 -6.52
C ALA A 23 -5.76 8.10 -5.37
N THR A 24 -5.05 8.49 -4.28
CA THR A 24 -4.93 7.71 -3.05
C THR A 24 -5.58 8.46 -1.89
N PHE A 25 -6.67 7.91 -1.36
CA PHE A 25 -7.37 8.45 -0.21
C PHE A 25 -6.87 7.79 1.07
N LEU A 26 -6.71 8.61 2.11
CA LEU A 26 -6.40 8.19 3.46
C LEU A 26 -7.68 8.25 4.29
N ILE A 27 -8.17 7.10 4.72
CA ILE A 27 -9.35 6.99 5.58
C ILE A 27 -8.98 6.81 7.04
N MET A 28 -9.94 7.04 7.94
CA MET A 28 -9.81 6.90 9.39
C MET A 28 -8.75 7.82 10.03
N GLY A 29 -8.20 8.77 9.26
CA GLY A 29 -7.17 9.70 9.73
C GLY A 29 -7.72 10.85 10.56
N PRO A 30 -6.84 11.74 11.05
CA PRO A 30 -5.39 11.77 10.80
C PRO A 30 -4.53 11.02 11.83
N GLY A 31 -5.08 10.58 12.98
CA GLY A 31 -4.31 9.94 14.06
C GLY A 31 -4.04 8.46 13.79
N CYS A 32 -2.78 8.02 13.91
CA CYS A 32 -2.37 6.62 13.78
C CYS A 32 -2.04 6.03 15.15
N THR A 33 -2.42 4.76 15.38
CA THR A 33 -2.06 4.02 16.62
C THR A 33 -0.61 3.56 16.64
N ARG A 34 0.10 3.64 15.51
CA ARG A 34 1.51 3.25 15.38
C ARG A 34 2.38 4.44 15.00
N ALA A 35 3.61 4.45 15.53
CA ALA A 35 4.61 5.48 15.29
C ALA A 35 5.79 4.92 14.50
N CYS A 36 5.60 4.67 13.22
CA CYS A 36 6.66 4.18 12.35
C CYS A 36 7.64 5.32 12.02
N PRO A 37 8.95 5.24 12.39
CA PRO A 37 9.88 6.36 12.25
C PRO A 37 10.20 6.78 10.81
N TYR A 38 9.72 6.06 9.80
CA TYR A 38 9.83 6.45 8.39
C TYR A 38 8.62 7.22 7.86
N CYS A 39 7.50 7.19 8.59
CA CYS A 39 6.19 7.61 8.09
C CYS A 39 5.91 9.07 8.42
N ASP A 40 5.46 9.85 7.43
CA ASP A 40 5.10 11.27 7.57
C ASP A 40 3.72 11.49 8.21
N ILE A 41 2.97 10.43 8.45
CA ILE A 41 1.68 10.53 9.16
C ILE A 41 1.92 10.95 10.61
N ASP A 42 1.25 12.02 10.99
CA ASP A 42 1.39 12.62 12.33
C ASP A 42 0.79 11.71 13.41
N PHE A 43 1.66 11.02 14.15
CA PHE A 43 1.29 10.15 15.26
C PHE A 43 1.06 10.90 16.59
N ASP A 44 1.37 12.20 16.65
CA ASP A 44 1.04 13.05 17.79
C ASP A 44 -0.45 13.48 17.77
N LYS A 45 -1.15 13.31 16.65
CA LYS A 45 -2.59 13.57 16.56
C LYS A 45 -3.37 12.47 17.28
N SER A 46 -4.30 12.89 18.13
CA SER A 46 -5.20 11.96 18.79
C SER A 46 -6.01 11.15 17.80
N VAL A 47 -6.10 9.86 18.04
CA VAL A 47 -7.01 8.96 17.34
C VAL A 47 -8.45 9.40 17.62
N ARG A 48 -9.26 9.57 16.58
CA ARG A 48 -10.64 10.04 16.67
C ARG A 48 -11.64 8.91 16.43
N GLU A 49 -12.87 9.12 16.84
CA GLU A 49 -13.98 8.25 16.41
C GLU A 49 -14.10 8.25 14.89
N LEU A 50 -14.57 7.12 14.35
CA LEU A 50 -14.79 6.99 12.91
C LEU A 50 -15.89 7.98 12.48
N ASP A 51 -15.64 8.65 11.36
CA ASP A 51 -16.65 9.51 10.73
C ASP A 51 -17.57 8.61 9.86
N PRO A 52 -18.83 8.43 10.24
CA PRO A 52 -19.76 7.60 9.49
C PRO A 52 -20.07 8.13 8.08
N THR A 53 -19.77 9.40 7.80
CA THR A 53 -20.00 10.02 6.49
C THR A 53 -18.78 9.94 5.56
N GLU A 54 -17.62 9.50 6.06
CA GLU A 54 -16.39 9.40 5.27
C GLU A 54 -16.54 8.48 4.03
N PRO A 55 -17.16 7.28 4.13
CA PRO A 55 -17.35 6.42 2.97
C PRO A 55 -18.17 7.07 1.86
N GLU A 56 -19.27 7.74 2.22
CA GLU A 56 -20.12 8.42 1.24
C GLU A 56 -19.38 9.53 0.52
N ARG A 57 -18.68 10.40 1.27
CA ARG A 57 -17.88 11.49 0.70
C ARG A 57 -16.77 10.97 -0.20
N LEU A 58 -16.16 9.83 0.14
CA LEU A 58 -15.13 9.19 -0.68
C LEU A 58 -15.72 8.72 -2.00
N GLY A 59 -16.84 8.01 -1.97
CA GLY A 59 -17.54 7.57 -3.18
C GLY A 59 -17.94 8.74 -4.09
N GLU A 60 -18.46 9.84 -3.51
CA GLU A 60 -18.76 11.08 -4.25
C GLU A 60 -17.51 11.70 -4.89
N ALA A 61 -16.41 11.76 -4.16
CA ALA A 61 -15.16 12.33 -4.67
C ALA A 61 -14.62 11.52 -5.85
N VAL A 62 -14.62 10.19 -5.75
CA VAL A 62 -14.20 9.28 -6.83
C VAL A 62 -15.03 9.50 -8.09
N ALA A 63 -16.37 9.57 -7.95
CA ALA A 63 -17.28 9.80 -9.06
C ALA A 63 -17.09 11.18 -9.70
N ARG A 64 -17.02 12.25 -8.88
CA ARG A 64 -16.83 13.63 -9.37
C ARG A 64 -15.50 13.86 -10.08
N LEU A 65 -14.43 13.18 -9.63
CA LEU A 65 -13.11 13.25 -10.25
C LEU A 65 -12.99 12.35 -11.49
N GLY A 66 -13.98 11.48 -11.74
CA GLY A 66 -13.95 10.54 -12.86
C GLY A 66 -12.75 9.59 -12.80
N LEU A 67 -12.37 9.15 -11.59
CA LEU A 67 -11.19 8.32 -11.41
C LEU A 67 -11.35 6.97 -12.10
N LYS A 68 -10.35 6.55 -12.84
CA LYS A 68 -10.26 5.22 -13.44
C LYS A 68 -9.79 4.18 -12.43
N HIS A 69 -8.92 4.60 -11.51
CA HIS A 69 -8.37 3.78 -10.46
C HIS A 69 -8.31 4.56 -9.15
N VAL A 70 -8.74 3.94 -8.06
CA VAL A 70 -8.65 4.54 -6.72
C VAL A 70 -7.88 3.62 -5.79
N VAL A 71 -6.94 4.19 -5.06
CA VAL A 71 -6.28 3.53 -3.94
C VAL A 71 -6.91 4.04 -2.64
N ILE A 72 -7.38 3.14 -1.80
CA ILE A 72 -7.91 3.45 -0.49
C ILE A 72 -6.94 2.87 0.55
N THR A 73 -6.39 3.73 1.38
CA THR A 73 -5.51 3.33 2.47
C THR A 73 -5.94 3.97 3.78
N SER A 74 -5.40 3.51 4.88
CA SER A 74 -5.73 4.03 6.22
C SER A 74 -4.51 4.25 7.07
N VAL A 75 -4.68 5.00 8.15
CA VAL A 75 -3.83 4.89 9.34
C VAL A 75 -4.07 3.53 10.01
N ASN A 76 -3.14 3.08 10.87
CA ASN A 76 -3.44 1.92 11.73
C ASN A 76 -4.43 2.31 12.82
N ARG A 77 -5.39 1.43 13.07
CA ARG A 77 -6.44 1.57 14.07
C ARG A 77 -6.51 0.30 14.93
N ASP A 78 -5.37 0.00 15.60
CA ASP A 78 -5.25 -1.14 16.49
C ASP A 78 -6.14 -1.00 17.74
N ASP A 79 -6.75 0.18 17.93
CA ASP A 79 -7.78 0.48 18.95
C ASP A 79 -9.18 -0.06 18.59
N LEU A 80 -9.43 -0.35 17.32
CA LEU A 80 -10.69 -0.93 16.84
C LEU A 80 -10.63 -2.45 16.83
N ALA A 81 -11.71 -3.11 17.24
CA ALA A 81 -11.79 -4.58 17.31
C ALA A 81 -11.52 -5.27 15.95
N ASP A 82 -11.93 -4.63 14.86
CA ASP A 82 -11.73 -5.10 13.47
C ASP A 82 -10.58 -4.39 12.75
N GLY A 83 -9.80 -3.57 13.46
CA GLY A 83 -8.72 -2.77 12.86
C GLY A 83 -9.18 -1.79 11.78
N GLY A 84 -10.49 -1.50 11.70
CA GLY A 84 -11.10 -0.62 10.69
C GLY A 84 -11.56 -1.36 9.41
N ALA A 85 -11.62 -2.68 9.41
CA ALA A 85 -12.03 -3.47 8.24
C ALA A 85 -13.42 -3.09 7.73
N SER A 86 -14.38 -2.86 8.61
CA SER A 86 -15.74 -2.42 8.26
C SER A 86 -15.76 -1.06 7.54
N GLN A 87 -14.88 -0.14 7.91
CA GLN A 87 -14.77 1.16 7.24
C GLN A 87 -14.23 1.02 5.80
N PHE A 88 -13.26 0.12 5.57
CA PHE A 88 -12.82 -0.22 4.21
C PHE A 88 -13.96 -0.75 3.37
N VAL A 89 -14.75 -1.70 3.91
CA VAL A 89 -15.92 -2.28 3.22
C VAL A 89 -16.91 -1.18 2.83
N ALA A 90 -17.29 -0.33 3.77
CA ALA A 90 -18.20 0.78 3.49
C ALA A 90 -17.68 1.72 2.39
N CYS A 91 -16.37 2.01 2.38
CA CYS A 91 -15.75 2.80 1.31
C CYS A 91 -15.83 2.11 -0.06
N ILE A 92 -15.52 0.80 -0.11
CA ILE A 92 -15.61 0.01 -1.35
C ILE A 92 -17.04 0.04 -1.91
N GLU A 93 -18.04 -0.21 -1.05
CA GLU A 93 -19.45 -0.22 -1.44
C GLU A 93 -19.89 1.11 -2.04
N GLN A 94 -19.49 2.23 -1.41
CA GLN A 94 -19.81 3.57 -1.90
C GLN A 94 -19.12 3.87 -3.25
N VAL A 95 -17.89 3.44 -3.45
CA VAL A 95 -17.21 3.57 -4.75
C VAL A 95 -17.92 2.72 -5.80
N LYS A 96 -18.21 1.45 -5.53
CA LYS A 96 -18.91 0.55 -6.47
C LYS A 96 -20.27 1.08 -6.87
N GLN A 97 -21.00 1.65 -5.92
CA GLN A 97 -22.34 2.22 -6.18
C GLN A 97 -22.30 3.44 -7.09
N ARG A 98 -21.34 4.35 -6.86
CA ARG A 98 -21.28 5.65 -7.56
C ARG A 98 -20.39 5.65 -8.80
N SER A 99 -19.43 4.73 -8.86
CA SER A 99 -18.41 4.66 -9.91
C SER A 99 -18.07 3.19 -10.24
N PRO A 100 -19.01 2.41 -10.79
CA PRO A 100 -18.90 0.95 -10.94
C PRO A 100 -17.77 0.51 -11.88
N LEU A 101 -17.23 1.40 -12.70
CA LEU A 101 -16.11 1.11 -13.61
C LEU A 101 -14.74 1.44 -13.01
N THR A 102 -14.71 2.05 -11.83
CA THR A 102 -13.46 2.39 -11.16
C THR A 102 -12.81 1.14 -10.57
N THR A 103 -11.56 0.89 -10.92
CA THR A 103 -10.77 -0.18 -10.30
C THR A 103 -10.37 0.24 -8.89
N ILE A 104 -10.54 -0.66 -7.92
CA ILE A 104 -10.27 -0.40 -6.50
C ILE A 104 -9.05 -1.19 -6.04
N GLU A 105 -8.04 -0.49 -5.56
CA GLU A 105 -6.90 -1.03 -4.82
C GLU A 105 -7.04 -0.66 -3.35
N LEU A 106 -6.78 -1.60 -2.46
CA LEU A 106 -6.67 -1.32 -1.03
C LEU A 106 -5.22 -1.46 -0.59
N LEU A 107 -4.73 -0.49 0.16
CA LEU A 107 -3.49 -0.62 0.93
C LEU A 107 -3.87 -0.71 2.41
N ILE A 108 -3.81 -1.93 2.94
CA ILE A 108 -4.33 -2.24 4.29
C ILE A 108 -3.20 -2.40 5.32
N PRO A 109 -3.51 -2.17 6.62
CA PRO A 109 -2.63 -2.59 7.73
C PRO A 109 -2.62 -4.12 7.87
N ASP A 110 -1.78 -4.63 8.78
CA ASP A 110 -1.72 -6.07 9.08
C ASP A 110 -2.83 -6.55 10.02
N PHE A 111 -3.75 -5.68 10.43
CA PHE A 111 -4.85 -5.92 11.36
C PHE A 111 -4.40 -6.66 12.65
N CYS A 112 -3.14 -6.51 13.07
CA CYS A 112 -2.55 -7.28 14.18
C CYS A 112 -2.68 -8.80 14.03
N GLY A 113 -2.87 -9.32 12.80
CA GLY A 113 -3.11 -10.75 12.52
C GLY A 113 -4.56 -11.19 12.71
N ASN A 114 -5.51 -10.26 12.77
CA ASN A 114 -6.93 -10.58 12.73
C ASN A 114 -7.34 -11.00 11.32
N TRP A 115 -7.34 -12.30 11.05
CA TRP A 115 -7.66 -12.86 9.75
C TRP A 115 -9.14 -12.75 9.38
N ASP A 116 -10.04 -12.62 10.37
CA ASP A 116 -11.47 -12.37 10.11
C ASP A 116 -11.67 -10.94 9.58
N ALA A 117 -10.88 -9.97 10.06
CA ALA A 117 -10.85 -8.63 9.50
C ALA A 117 -10.36 -8.64 8.03
N LEU A 118 -9.32 -9.41 7.72
CA LEU A 118 -8.87 -9.61 6.33
C LEU A 118 -9.96 -10.23 5.47
N ALA A 119 -10.63 -11.29 5.97
CA ALA A 119 -11.72 -11.94 5.25
C ALA A 119 -12.89 -10.97 4.98
N THR A 120 -13.23 -10.14 5.95
CA THR A 120 -14.27 -9.10 5.83
C THR A 120 -13.95 -8.12 4.71
N VAL A 121 -12.72 -7.59 4.67
CA VAL A 121 -12.28 -6.68 3.60
C VAL A 121 -12.30 -7.37 2.23
N MET A 122 -11.81 -8.59 2.15
CA MET A 122 -11.72 -9.33 0.90
C MET A 122 -13.08 -9.78 0.37
N ALA A 123 -14.07 -9.99 1.23
CA ALA A 123 -15.46 -10.27 0.83
C ALA A 123 -16.08 -9.11 0.05
N ALA A 124 -15.62 -7.86 0.27
CA ALA A 124 -16.01 -6.71 -0.53
C ALA A 124 -15.36 -6.69 -1.93
N ALA A 125 -14.58 -7.70 -2.29
CA ALA A 125 -13.97 -7.92 -3.61
C ALA A 125 -13.26 -6.69 -4.20
N PRO A 126 -12.17 -6.20 -3.56
CA PRO A 126 -11.26 -5.25 -4.20
C PRO A 126 -10.55 -5.94 -5.38
N HIS A 127 -10.13 -5.17 -6.37
CA HIS A 127 -9.39 -5.70 -7.52
C HIS A 127 -7.92 -5.99 -7.18
N VAL A 128 -7.33 -5.15 -6.34
CA VAL A 128 -5.96 -5.30 -5.85
C VAL A 128 -5.94 -5.18 -4.33
N LEU A 129 -5.27 -6.11 -3.67
CA LEU A 129 -4.92 -5.95 -2.26
C LEU A 129 -3.42 -5.73 -2.13
N ASN A 130 -3.09 -4.60 -1.55
CA ASN A 130 -1.75 -4.16 -1.23
C ASN A 130 -1.52 -4.19 0.29
N HIS A 131 -0.41 -4.77 0.70
CA HIS A 131 0.14 -4.63 2.04
C HIS A 131 1.65 -4.51 1.94
N ASN A 132 2.18 -3.36 2.33
CA ASN A 132 3.61 -3.11 2.20
C ASN A 132 4.42 -3.92 3.22
N ILE A 133 5.52 -4.52 2.75
CA ILE A 133 6.55 -5.12 3.61
C ILE A 133 7.46 -4.06 4.24
N GLU A 134 7.56 -2.90 3.62
CA GLU A 134 8.26 -1.66 3.97
C GLU A 134 9.77 -1.75 3.91
N THR A 135 10.40 -2.76 4.48
CA THR A 135 11.86 -2.92 4.52
C THR A 135 12.25 -4.38 4.76
N VAL A 136 13.56 -4.66 4.86
CA VAL A 136 14.12 -5.99 5.10
C VAL A 136 13.97 -6.42 6.58
N PRO A 137 13.93 -7.73 6.90
CA PRO A 137 13.70 -8.23 8.27
C PRO A 137 14.60 -7.59 9.33
N ARG A 138 15.90 -7.45 9.05
CA ARG A 138 16.87 -6.86 9.97
C ARG A 138 16.51 -5.43 10.39
N MET A 139 15.88 -4.67 9.49
CA MET A 139 15.51 -3.28 9.72
C MET A 139 14.13 -3.10 10.38
N TYR A 140 13.33 -4.16 10.55
CA TYR A 140 11.98 -4.06 11.12
C TYR A 140 11.97 -3.39 12.49
N ARG A 141 12.88 -3.81 13.37
CA ARG A 141 12.96 -3.27 14.73
C ARG A 141 13.20 -1.76 14.75
N LEU A 142 13.92 -1.24 13.77
CA LEU A 142 14.24 0.19 13.64
C LEU A 142 13.12 0.94 12.89
N ALA A 143 12.71 0.44 11.75
CA ALA A 143 11.81 1.16 10.84
C ALA A 143 10.32 0.90 11.13
N ARG A 144 9.97 -0.33 11.51
CA ARG A 144 8.57 -0.77 11.74
C ARG A 144 8.44 -1.54 13.05
N PRO A 145 8.71 -0.92 14.22
CA PRO A 145 8.88 -1.62 15.51
C PRO A 145 7.64 -2.41 15.97
N GLN A 146 6.44 -2.05 15.50
CA GLN A 146 5.19 -2.75 15.78
C GLN A 146 4.77 -3.71 14.66
N GLY A 147 5.55 -3.78 13.57
CA GLY A 147 5.35 -4.71 12.46
C GLY A 147 5.98 -6.08 12.74
N ILE A 148 5.43 -7.11 12.11
CA ILE A 148 5.99 -8.46 12.10
C ILE A 148 6.14 -8.88 10.65
N TYR A 149 7.38 -9.18 10.23
CA TYR A 149 7.72 -9.51 8.85
C TYR A 149 6.94 -10.72 8.34
N GLU A 150 6.96 -11.79 9.12
CA GLU A 150 6.29 -13.05 8.80
C GLU A 150 4.77 -12.89 8.70
N ARG A 151 4.18 -12.04 9.55
CA ARG A 151 2.74 -11.71 9.48
C ARG A 151 2.38 -11.00 8.19
N SER A 152 3.24 -10.10 7.72
CA SER A 152 3.04 -9.38 6.46
C SER A 152 3.07 -10.35 5.27
N LEU A 153 4.00 -11.30 5.27
CA LEU A 153 4.06 -12.35 4.25
C LEU A 153 2.86 -13.29 4.32
N GLU A 154 2.47 -13.73 5.52
CA GLU A 154 1.30 -14.58 5.72
C GLU A 154 0.01 -13.90 5.23
N LEU A 155 -0.17 -12.60 5.52
CA LEU A 155 -1.31 -11.83 5.03
C LEU A 155 -1.43 -11.93 3.50
N LEU A 156 -0.33 -11.63 2.79
CA LEU A 156 -0.29 -11.65 1.33
C LEU A 156 -0.54 -13.07 0.78
N GLN A 157 0.01 -14.10 1.43
CA GLN A 157 -0.24 -15.49 1.05
C GLN A 157 -1.71 -15.88 1.22
N ARG A 158 -2.35 -15.49 2.33
CA ARG A 158 -3.78 -15.74 2.59
C ARG A 158 -4.66 -15.10 1.53
N VAL A 159 -4.35 -13.87 1.10
CA VAL A 159 -5.06 -13.21 0.00
C VAL A 159 -5.02 -14.06 -1.27
N ARG A 160 -3.85 -14.55 -1.65
CA ARG A 160 -3.70 -15.35 -2.87
C ARG A 160 -4.33 -16.73 -2.78
N GLN A 161 -4.43 -17.31 -1.59
CA GLN A 161 -5.08 -18.61 -1.37
C GLN A 161 -6.60 -18.49 -1.32
N GLY A 162 -7.12 -17.48 -0.61
CA GLY A 162 -8.56 -17.33 -0.37
C GLY A 162 -9.30 -16.58 -1.49
N TRP A 163 -8.62 -15.66 -2.18
CA TRP A 163 -9.24 -14.79 -3.20
C TRP A 163 -8.36 -14.73 -4.46
N PRO A 164 -8.32 -15.80 -5.25
CA PRO A 164 -7.44 -15.91 -6.40
C PRO A 164 -7.72 -14.90 -7.52
N SER A 165 -8.91 -14.30 -7.55
CA SER A 165 -9.29 -13.25 -8.52
C SER A 165 -8.69 -11.89 -8.19
N ALA A 166 -8.29 -11.62 -6.94
CA ALA A 166 -7.63 -10.39 -6.55
C ALA A 166 -6.14 -10.46 -6.86
N TYR A 167 -5.55 -9.35 -7.30
CA TYR A 167 -4.10 -9.22 -7.42
C TYR A 167 -3.51 -8.85 -6.07
N SER A 168 -2.40 -9.50 -5.70
CA SER A 168 -1.67 -9.17 -4.48
C SER A 168 -0.49 -8.26 -4.81
N LYS A 169 -0.31 -7.23 -3.98
CA LYS A 169 0.74 -6.24 -4.16
C LYS A 169 1.46 -5.98 -2.84
N SER A 170 2.75 -5.69 -2.93
CA SER A 170 3.54 -5.23 -1.80
C SER A 170 4.51 -4.14 -2.22
N GLY A 171 5.02 -3.41 -1.25
CA GLY A 171 6.00 -2.36 -1.49
C GLY A 171 7.07 -2.34 -0.42
N LEU A 172 8.27 -1.92 -0.79
CA LEU A 172 9.36 -1.66 0.14
C LEU A 172 10.13 -0.39 -0.25
N MET A 173 10.76 0.19 0.75
CA MET A 173 11.66 1.32 0.60
C MET A 173 13.11 0.83 0.69
N VAL A 174 14.00 1.48 -0.04
CA VAL A 174 15.45 1.27 0.03
C VAL A 174 16.17 2.54 0.44
N GLY A 175 17.34 2.41 1.05
CA GLY A 175 18.12 3.52 1.60
C GLY A 175 17.92 3.74 3.10
N LEU A 176 17.44 2.72 3.82
CA LEU A 176 17.29 2.70 5.29
C LEU A 176 18.47 2.02 6.02
N GLY A 177 19.45 1.44 5.25
CA GLY A 177 20.60 0.71 5.78
C GLY A 177 20.60 -0.80 5.45
N GLU A 178 19.67 -1.23 4.60
CA GLU A 178 19.67 -2.59 4.03
C GLU A 178 20.77 -2.75 2.98
N THR A 179 21.18 -4.00 2.71
CA THR A 179 22.02 -4.36 1.56
C THR A 179 21.19 -4.73 0.35
N ASP A 180 21.81 -4.73 -0.83
CA ASP A 180 21.13 -5.12 -2.07
C ASP A 180 20.72 -6.60 -2.05
N GLU A 181 21.53 -7.47 -1.43
CA GLU A 181 21.23 -8.90 -1.27
C GLU A 181 20.04 -9.12 -0.34
N GLU A 182 19.90 -8.31 0.72
CA GLU A 182 18.72 -8.36 1.59
C GLU A 182 17.46 -7.97 0.83
N VAL A 183 17.51 -6.96 -0.05
CA VAL A 183 16.37 -6.58 -0.92
C VAL A 183 15.99 -7.73 -1.83
N ILE A 184 16.96 -8.37 -2.50
CA ILE A 184 16.71 -9.53 -3.36
C ILE A 184 16.12 -10.70 -2.56
N THR A 185 16.56 -10.89 -1.32
CA THR A 185 15.97 -11.91 -0.44
C THR A 185 14.50 -11.63 -0.14
N VAL A 186 14.15 -10.36 0.16
CA VAL A 186 12.75 -9.96 0.34
C VAL A 186 11.92 -10.21 -0.92
N LEU A 187 12.47 -9.93 -2.11
CA LEU A 187 11.77 -10.25 -3.36
C LEU A 187 11.49 -11.75 -3.50
N ARG A 188 12.47 -12.61 -3.16
CA ARG A 188 12.26 -14.07 -3.15
C ARG A 188 11.18 -14.48 -2.15
N ASP A 189 11.18 -13.92 -0.94
CA ASP A 189 10.17 -14.19 0.07
C ASP A 189 8.77 -13.78 -0.40
N LEU A 190 8.62 -12.57 -0.94
CA LEU A 190 7.35 -12.09 -1.50
C LEU A 190 6.86 -13.02 -2.63
N ARG A 191 7.76 -13.45 -3.51
CA ARG A 191 7.39 -14.35 -4.61
C ARG A 191 7.01 -15.75 -4.12
N ALA A 192 7.71 -16.29 -3.12
CA ALA A 192 7.35 -17.56 -2.47
C ALA A 192 5.94 -17.50 -1.86
N HIS A 193 5.53 -16.32 -1.37
CA HIS A 193 4.18 -16.05 -0.87
C HIS A 193 3.19 -15.61 -1.96
N ARG A 194 3.56 -15.82 -3.25
CA ARG A 194 2.71 -15.61 -4.44
C ARG A 194 2.27 -14.17 -4.66
N VAL A 195 3.06 -13.20 -4.23
CA VAL A 195 2.81 -11.79 -4.55
C VAL A 195 2.99 -11.55 -6.05
N ASP A 196 2.11 -10.75 -6.64
CA ASP A 196 2.03 -10.50 -8.08
C ASP A 196 2.79 -9.26 -8.50
N ILE A 197 2.68 -8.20 -7.71
CA ILE A 197 3.16 -6.85 -8.04
C ILE A 197 4.01 -6.34 -6.88
N VAL A 198 5.16 -5.74 -7.22
CA VAL A 198 6.04 -5.12 -6.21
C VAL A 198 6.37 -3.69 -6.61
N THR A 199 6.39 -2.79 -5.62
CA THR A 199 6.90 -1.43 -5.76
C THR A 199 8.15 -1.24 -4.91
N ILE A 200 9.21 -0.65 -5.48
CA ILE A 200 10.47 -0.35 -4.79
C ILE A 200 10.80 1.12 -4.99
N GLY A 201 10.88 1.89 -3.92
CA GLY A 201 11.16 3.31 -3.97
C GLY A 201 12.28 3.74 -3.03
N GLN A 202 12.93 4.86 -3.33
CA GLN A 202 13.90 5.47 -2.43
C GLN A 202 13.20 6.01 -1.18
N TYR A 203 13.68 5.65 0.00
CA TYR A 203 13.30 6.32 1.23
C TYR A 203 13.78 7.78 1.19
N LEU A 204 12.87 8.69 1.45
CA LEU A 204 13.14 10.11 1.64
C LEU A 204 12.66 10.50 3.03
N SER A 205 13.57 10.99 3.86
CA SER A 205 13.22 11.37 5.23
C SER A 205 12.27 12.56 5.24
N PRO A 206 11.10 12.46 5.87
CA PRO A 206 10.17 13.59 5.96
C PRO A 206 10.69 14.75 6.80
N GLY A 207 11.62 14.49 7.72
CA GLY A 207 12.18 15.53 8.57
C GLY A 207 13.11 15.01 9.66
N PRO A 208 13.67 15.89 10.48
CA PRO A 208 14.75 15.56 11.42
C PRO A 208 14.34 14.62 12.57
N LYS A 209 13.03 14.41 12.79
CA LYS A 209 12.50 13.46 13.77
C LYS A 209 12.35 12.03 13.22
N HIS A 210 12.54 11.86 11.92
CA HIS A 210 12.39 10.58 11.21
C HIS A 210 13.75 9.91 11.02
N LEU A 211 13.75 8.68 10.53
CA LEU A 211 14.99 7.99 10.17
C LEU A 211 15.77 8.80 9.14
N ALA A 212 17.08 8.87 9.34
CA ALA A 212 17.96 9.44 8.34
C ALA A 212 18.02 8.54 7.09
N VAL A 213 18.24 9.14 5.93
CA VAL A 213 18.60 8.38 4.73
C VAL A 213 20.03 7.86 4.91
N ASP A 214 20.21 6.54 4.83
CA ASP A 214 21.51 5.90 4.92
C ASP A 214 22.29 6.03 3.60
N ARG A 215 21.61 5.76 2.48
CA ARG A 215 22.17 5.89 1.13
C ARG A 215 21.11 6.27 0.10
N PHE A 216 21.55 6.88 -0.98
CA PHE A 216 20.76 7.04 -2.19
C PHE A 216 21.12 5.92 -3.16
N VAL A 217 20.14 5.07 -3.47
CA VAL A 217 20.30 3.95 -4.41
C VAL A 217 20.31 4.49 -5.84
N THR A 218 21.22 3.97 -6.67
CA THR A 218 21.36 4.45 -8.05
C THR A 218 20.21 3.96 -8.95
N PRO A 219 19.89 4.67 -10.04
CA PRO A 219 18.91 4.23 -11.02
C PRO A 219 19.21 2.84 -11.60
N GLU A 220 20.49 2.52 -11.82
CA GLU A 220 20.95 1.22 -12.33
C GLU A 220 20.61 0.10 -11.34
N GLN A 221 20.73 0.36 -10.02
CA GLN A 221 20.39 -0.61 -9.00
C GLN A 221 18.86 -0.81 -8.91
N PHE A 222 18.06 0.26 -9.08
CA PHE A 222 16.61 0.12 -9.21
C PHE A 222 16.23 -0.73 -10.42
N ASP A 223 16.88 -0.54 -11.58
CA ASP A 223 16.66 -1.36 -12.76
C ASP A 223 17.09 -2.81 -12.54
N HIS A 224 18.17 -3.05 -11.78
CA HIS A 224 18.58 -4.40 -11.39
C HIS A 224 17.50 -5.09 -10.55
N TYR A 225 16.93 -4.43 -9.54
CA TYR A 225 15.82 -5.00 -8.76
C TYR A 225 14.61 -5.35 -9.64
N ARG A 226 14.27 -4.47 -10.59
CA ARG A 226 13.19 -4.71 -11.54
C ARG A 226 13.46 -5.96 -12.37
N ARG A 227 14.63 -6.07 -12.99
CA ARG A 227 14.99 -7.23 -13.82
C ARG A 227 14.99 -8.54 -13.04
N VAL A 228 15.62 -8.56 -11.87
CA VAL A 228 15.59 -9.76 -11.00
C VAL A 228 14.14 -10.14 -10.67
N GLY A 229 13.32 -9.16 -10.31
CA GLY A 229 11.92 -9.43 -9.97
C GLY A 229 11.11 -9.98 -11.14
N GLU A 230 11.16 -9.34 -12.30
CA GLU A 230 10.34 -9.72 -13.45
C GLU A 230 10.91 -10.92 -14.20
N GLU A 231 12.21 -10.92 -14.52
CA GLU A 231 12.83 -11.90 -15.43
C GLU A 231 13.26 -13.18 -14.70
N GLU A 232 13.73 -13.10 -13.45
CA GLU A 232 14.24 -14.27 -12.71
C GLU A 232 13.18 -14.83 -11.75
N LEU A 233 12.45 -13.96 -11.03
CA LEU A 233 11.48 -14.40 -10.02
C LEU A 233 10.04 -14.51 -10.55
N GLY A 234 9.72 -13.87 -11.68
CA GLY A 234 8.43 -13.98 -12.35
C GLY A 234 7.31 -13.22 -11.66
N PHE A 235 7.57 -12.04 -11.09
CA PHE A 235 6.51 -11.09 -10.76
C PHE A 235 5.83 -10.60 -12.03
N LEU A 236 4.53 -10.32 -11.96
CA LEU A 236 3.80 -9.75 -13.09
C LEU A 236 4.24 -8.32 -13.40
N GLN A 237 4.66 -7.59 -12.37
CA GLN A 237 5.18 -6.23 -12.50
C GLN A 237 6.06 -5.88 -11.30
N VAL A 238 7.17 -5.21 -11.57
CA VAL A 238 8.00 -4.56 -10.56
C VAL A 238 8.22 -3.10 -10.94
N VAL A 239 7.58 -2.19 -10.22
CA VAL A 239 7.80 -0.75 -10.40
C VAL A 239 8.93 -0.35 -9.45
N SER A 240 10.10 -0.07 -10.01
CA SER A 240 11.33 0.17 -9.24
C SER A 240 12.06 1.39 -9.77
N THR A 241 11.89 2.53 -9.11
CA THR A 241 12.57 3.80 -9.43
C THR A 241 12.73 4.64 -8.16
N PRO A 242 13.63 5.64 -8.14
CA PRO A 242 13.81 6.49 -6.96
C PRO A 242 12.53 7.18 -6.48
N LEU A 243 11.63 7.58 -7.38
CA LEU A 243 10.39 8.27 -7.04
C LEU A 243 9.18 7.34 -6.87
N THR A 244 9.36 6.03 -7.05
CA THR A 244 8.27 5.07 -6.84
C THR A 244 7.71 5.17 -5.42
N ARG A 245 6.40 5.13 -5.32
CA ARG A 245 5.62 5.01 -4.08
C ARG A 245 4.62 3.87 -4.25
N SER A 246 4.09 3.33 -3.17
CA SER A 246 3.18 2.16 -3.20
C SER A 246 1.98 2.34 -4.15
N SER A 247 1.52 3.56 -4.34
CA SER A 247 0.41 3.90 -5.26
C SER A 247 0.87 4.50 -6.60
N TYR A 248 2.20 4.61 -6.84
CA TYR A 248 2.71 5.17 -8.08
C TYR A 248 2.43 4.22 -9.24
N HIS A 249 1.90 4.74 -10.33
CA HIS A 249 1.43 3.97 -11.50
C HIS A 249 0.40 2.86 -11.16
N ALA A 250 -0.30 2.97 -10.01
CA ALA A 250 -1.30 1.97 -9.60
C ALA A 250 -2.38 1.73 -10.66
N GLY A 251 -2.75 2.75 -11.44
CA GLY A 251 -3.70 2.61 -12.56
C GLY A 251 -3.24 1.69 -13.70
N GLU A 252 -1.93 1.41 -13.83
CA GLU A 252 -1.41 0.48 -14.83
C GLU A 252 -1.83 -0.98 -14.57
N VAL A 253 -2.26 -1.30 -13.36
CA VAL A 253 -2.84 -2.60 -13.04
C VAL A 253 -4.01 -2.96 -13.95
N GLN A 254 -4.76 -1.98 -14.48
CA GLN A 254 -5.82 -2.23 -15.44
C GLN A 254 -5.31 -2.91 -16.73
N ARG A 255 -4.12 -2.55 -17.18
CA ARG A 255 -3.44 -3.20 -18.33
C ARG A 255 -3.01 -4.63 -17.97
N LEU A 256 -2.48 -4.83 -16.74
CA LEU A 256 -2.14 -6.16 -16.24
C LEU A 256 -3.38 -7.06 -16.15
N MET A 257 -4.50 -6.54 -15.65
CA MET A 257 -5.76 -7.28 -15.57
C MET A 257 -6.26 -7.70 -16.95
N ALA A 258 -6.08 -6.85 -17.96
CA ALA A 258 -6.45 -7.17 -19.34
C ALA A 258 -5.55 -8.24 -19.98
N SER A 259 -4.25 -8.23 -19.68
CA SER A 259 -3.28 -9.19 -20.21
C SER A 259 -3.18 -10.51 -19.42
N HIS A 260 -3.56 -10.50 -18.15
CA HIS A 260 -3.53 -11.66 -17.25
C HIS A 260 -4.86 -11.78 -16.50
N PRO A 261 -5.98 -12.05 -17.18
CA PRO A 261 -7.30 -12.13 -16.55
C PRO A 261 -7.36 -13.26 -15.51
N ARG A 262 -8.13 -13.06 -14.44
CA ARG A 262 -8.31 -13.98 -13.30
C ARG A 262 -9.78 -14.25 -13.01
#